data_f50634735920feea68fbdef6a4316654
#
_entry.id   f50634735920feea68fbdef6a4316654
#
_cell.length_a   1.000
_cell.length_b   1.000
_cell.length_c   1.000
_cell.angle_alpha   90.00
_cell.angle_beta   90.00
_cell.angle_gamma   90.00
#
_symmetry.space_group_name_H-M   'P 1'
#
loop_
_entity.id
_entity.type
_entity.pdbx_description
1 polymer ?
#
loop_
_entity_poly.entity_id
_entity_poly.type
_entity_poly.pdbx_seq_one_letter_code
_entity_poly.pdbx_strand_id
1 'polypeptide(L)'
;MFDFQGIPAVKRNQDEEYLMDDVSIIIAFNKKHKSKVFLCDMSKWTNFNMLNLLGKFPKELLLFLDPSIEYLKCAVDEKDVDIRLKFKGKEEILMNNPMVLDKYLSSGTIKGISVFMNAFFAFEDGGYLIVDEVENHFNREIVSTLIRFFRDSKVNKNGAVIIFSTHYSELLD
;
A
#
# COMPACT_ATOMS: atom_id res chain seq x y z
N MET A 1 9.83 3.80 -6.15
CA MET A 1 10.14 5.22 -5.88
C MET A 1 9.75 5.51 -4.45
N PHE A 2 10.70 5.92 -3.62
CA PHE A 2 10.37 6.26 -2.24
C PHE A 2 9.57 7.53 -2.19
N ASP A 3 8.45 7.53 -1.53
CA ASP A 3 7.75 8.73 -1.14
C ASP A 3 7.85 8.91 0.37
N PHE A 4 8.96 9.50 0.80
CA PHE A 4 9.09 9.98 2.17
C PHE A 4 8.46 11.36 2.24
N GLN A 5 7.29 11.44 2.80
CA GLN A 5 6.61 12.70 2.99
C GLN A 5 7.46 13.65 3.84
N GLY A 6 7.67 14.85 3.31
CA GLY A 6 8.38 15.93 3.97
C GLY A 6 9.82 16.17 3.54
N ILE A 7 10.47 15.22 2.86
CA ILE A 7 11.81 15.42 2.33
C ILE A 7 11.78 15.40 0.80
N PRO A 8 12.17 16.46 0.10
CA PRO A 8 12.20 16.48 -1.36
C PRO A 8 13.07 15.33 -1.92
N ALA A 9 12.57 14.63 -2.93
CA ALA A 9 13.24 13.44 -3.50
C ALA A 9 14.69 13.72 -3.95
N VAL A 10 14.97 14.94 -4.43
CA VAL A 10 16.30 15.38 -4.83
C VAL A 10 17.26 15.47 -3.64
N LYS A 11 16.84 15.98 -2.50
CA LYS A 11 17.67 16.07 -1.30
C LYS A 11 17.94 14.71 -0.66
N ARG A 12 16.98 13.79 -0.71
CA ARG A 12 17.15 12.42 -0.20
C ARG A 12 18.30 11.66 -0.87
N ASN A 13 18.60 11.97 -2.12
CA ASN A 13 19.67 11.29 -2.87
C ASN A 13 21.02 12.01 -2.79
N GLN A 14 21.08 13.26 -2.32
CA GLN A 14 22.27 14.10 -2.39
C GLN A 14 22.95 14.38 -1.05
N ASP A 15 22.19 14.37 0.06
CA ASP A 15 22.69 14.83 1.36
C ASP A 15 22.46 13.78 2.45
N GLU A 16 23.56 13.22 2.95
CA GLU A 16 23.53 12.28 4.10
C GLU A 16 23.15 12.98 5.40
N GLU A 17 23.31 14.30 5.51
CA GLU A 17 22.96 15.10 6.69
C GLU A 17 21.43 15.19 6.96
N TYR A 18 20.60 14.87 5.97
CA TYR A 18 19.14 14.87 6.13
C TYR A 18 18.56 13.48 6.47
N LEU A 19 19.40 12.49 6.69
CA LEU A 19 18.96 11.15 7.01
C LEU A 19 18.65 11.09 8.52
N MET A 20 17.38 11.01 8.86
CA MET A 20 16.97 10.58 10.19
C MET A 20 17.28 9.08 10.34
N ASP A 21 17.51 8.60 11.55
CA ASP A 21 17.97 7.23 11.81
C ASP A 21 17.09 6.15 11.18
N ASP A 22 15.78 6.32 11.21
CA ASP A 22 14.81 5.43 10.59
C ASP A 22 14.81 5.46 9.05
N VAL A 23 15.09 6.62 8.46
CA VAL A 23 15.15 6.83 7.01
C VAL A 23 16.50 6.39 6.44
N SER A 24 17.58 6.51 7.23
CA SER A 24 18.96 6.20 6.82
C SER A 24 19.14 4.75 6.43
N ILE A 25 18.53 3.82 7.17
CA ILE A 25 18.60 2.37 6.90
C ILE A 25 18.01 2.06 5.51
N ILE A 26 16.88 2.62 5.19
CA ILE A 26 16.18 2.37 3.91
C ILE A 26 16.98 2.93 2.73
N ILE A 27 17.54 4.13 2.85
CA ILE A 27 18.34 4.74 1.80
C ILE A 27 19.65 3.99 1.60
N ALA A 28 20.35 3.63 2.68
CA ALA A 28 21.58 2.85 2.63
C ALA A 28 21.33 1.47 1.99
N PHE A 29 20.24 0.82 2.34
CA PHE A 29 19.84 -0.44 1.76
C PHE A 29 19.57 -0.32 0.25
N ASN A 30 18.81 0.67 -0.18
CA ASN A 30 18.52 0.92 -1.59
C ASN A 30 19.78 1.26 -2.41
N LYS A 31 20.67 2.11 -1.89
CA LYS A 31 21.96 2.41 -2.53
C LYS A 31 22.81 1.16 -2.74
N LYS A 32 22.86 0.26 -1.75
CA LYS A 32 23.66 -0.96 -1.78
C LYS A 32 23.11 -2.00 -2.74
N HIS A 33 21.80 -2.23 -2.71
CA HIS A 33 21.17 -3.32 -3.45
C HIS A 33 20.58 -2.89 -4.80
N LYS A 34 20.47 -1.58 -5.07
CA LYS A 34 19.84 -1.01 -6.28
C LYS A 34 18.43 -1.52 -6.55
N SER A 35 17.75 -2.02 -5.50
CA SER A 35 16.43 -2.56 -5.57
C SER A 35 15.39 -1.49 -5.20
N LYS A 36 14.20 -1.60 -5.76
CA LYS A 36 13.10 -0.71 -5.35
C LYS A 36 12.64 -1.07 -3.95
N VAL A 37 12.42 -0.06 -3.13
CA VAL A 37 11.91 -0.20 -1.77
C VAL A 37 10.64 0.61 -1.65
N PHE A 38 9.60 -0.04 -1.17
CA PHE A 38 8.28 0.53 -0.94
C PHE A 38 8.07 0.64 0.56
N LEU A 39 7.94 1.86 1.06
CA LEU A 39 7.58 2.10 2.46
C LEU A 39 6.08 2.32 2.54
N CYS A 40 5.41 1.51 3.34
CA CYS A 40 4.01 1.67 3.64
C CYS A 40 3.84 2.30 5.01
N ASP A 41 3.52 3.61 5.03
CA ASP A 41 3.17 4.33 6.25
C ASP A 41 1.71 4.03 6.60
N MET A 42 1.51 3.27 7.67
CA MET A 42 0.19 2.90 8.16
C MET A 42 -0.49 4.02 8.93
N SER A 43 0.23 5.08 9.29
CA SER A 43 -0.31 6.22 10.04
C SER A 43 -1.09 7.20 9.16
N LYS A 44 -0.79 7.23 7.87
CA LYS A 44 -1.34 8.21 6.93
C LYS A 44 -1.96 7.57 5.70
N TRP A 45 -3.10 8.12 5.33
CA TRP A 45 -3.70 7.91 4.03
C TRP A 45 -3.00 8.85 3.04
N THR A 46 -2.08 8.31 2.27
CA THR A 46 -1.41 9.18 1.31
C THR A 46 -0.78 8.41 0.18
N ASN A 47 -1.40 8.42 -0.91
CA ASN A 47 -0.70 8.57 -2.16
C ASN A 47 -1.72 8.88 -3.27
N PHE A 48 -1.81 10.13 -3.69
CA PHE A 48 -2.59 10.52 -4.87
C PHE A 48 -2.22 9.68 -6.11
N ASN A 49 -0.96 9.22 -6.20
CA ASN A 49 -0.52 8.34 -7.26
C ASN A 49 -1.17 6.94 -7.18
N MET A 50 -1.66 6.52 -6.02
CA MET A 50 -2.37 5.25 -5.86
C MET A 50 -3.77 5.27 -6.44
N LEU A 51 -4.37 6.44 -6.65
CA LEU A 51 -5.70 6.57 -7.22
C LEU A 51 -5.78 6.08 -8.66
N ASN A 52 -4.77 6.38 -9.46
CA ASN A 52 -4.64 5.83 -10.81
C ASN A 52 -4.58 4.30 -10.82
N LEU A 53 -4.26 3.72 -9.68
CA LEU A 53 -4.10 2.29 -9.48
C LEU A 53 -5.32 1.63 -8.86
N LEU A 54 -6.21 2.40 -8.21
CA LEU A 54 -7.48 1.88 -7.67
C LEU A 54 -8.32 1.21 -8.74
N GLY A 55 -8.30 1.72 -9.98
CA GLY A 55 -8.95 1.09 -11.12
C GLY A 55 -8.37 -0.27 -11.52
N LYS A 56 -7.14 -0.57 -11.07
CA LYS A 56 -6.43 -1.84 -11.31
C LYS A 56 -6.41 -2.76 -10.09
N PHE A 57 -6.96 -2.32 -8.95
CA PHE A 57 -6.98 -3.12 -7.73
C PHE A 57 -7.88 -4.34 -7.92
N PRO A 58 -7.40 -5.56 -7.62
CA PRO A 58 -8.17 -6.78 -7.82
C PRO A 58 -9.46 -6.75 -7.02
N LYS A 59 -10.56 -7.05 -7.67
CA LYS A 59 -11.89 -7.07 -7.05
C LYS A 59 -11.95 -8.05 -5.89
N GLU A 60 -11.30 -9.19 -6.03
CA GLU A 60 -11.25 -10.25 -5.02
C GLU A 60 -10.60 -9.76 -3.72
N LEU A 61 -9.52 -8.99 -3.83
CA LEU A 61 -8.87 -8.38 -2.67
C LEU A 61 -9.73 -7.27 -2.06
N LEU A 62 -10.41 -6.50 -2.87
CA LEU A 62 -11.34 -5.48 -2.37
C LEU A 62 -12.45 -6.12 -1.53
N LEU A 63 -13.06 -7.20 -2.05
CA LEU A 63 -14.09 -7.96 -1.33
C LEU A 63 -13.57 -8.68 -0.08
N PHE A 64 -12.29 -9.06 -0.10
CA PHE A 64 -11.62 -9.63 1.07
C PHE A 64 -11.39 -8.59 2.16
N LEU A 65 -11.02 -7.36 1.79
CA LEU A 65 -10.82 -6.26 2.73
C LEU A 65 -12.15 -5.74 3.29
N ASP A 66 -13.17 -5.65 2.45
CA ASP A 66 -14.50 -5.20 2.83
C ASP A 66 -15.59 -5.93 2.02
N PRO A 67 -16.19 -6.99 2.59
CA PRO A 67 -17.22 -7.77 1.92
C PRO A 67 -18.51 -7.02 1.62
N SER A 68 -18.73 -5.83 2.21
CA SER A 68 -19.91 -5.01 1.95
C SER A 68 -19.83 -4.26 0.63
N ILE A 69 -18.62 -4.08 0.08
CA ILE A 69 -18.41 -3.40 -1.20
C ILE A 69 -18.84 -4.33 -2.35
N GLU A 70 -19.53 -3.79 -3.32
CA GLU A 70 -19.84 -4.47 -4.58
C GLU A 70 -18.75 -4.16 -5.62
N TYR A 71 -18.35 -2.90 -5.72
CA TYR A 71 -17.21 -2.44 -6.51
C TYR A 71 -16.71 -1.05 -6.09
N LEU A 72 -15.44 -0.80 -6.38
CA LEU A 72 -14.80 0.51 -6.38
C LEU A 72 -14.08 0.66 -7.73
N LYS A 73 -14.46 1.68 -8.48
CA LYS A 73 -13.86 2.00 -9.77
C LYS A 73 -13.27 3.38 -9.70
N CYS A 74 -12.12 3.57 -10.31
CA CYS A 74 -11.50 4.88 -10.42
C CYS A 74 -11.01 5.06 -11.86
N ALA A 75 -11.44 6.11 -12.49
CA ALA A 75 -10.91 6.58 -13.76
C ALA A 75 -10.33 7.97 -13.54
N VAL A 76 -9.10 8.17 -13.99
CA VAL A 76 -8.42 9.47 -13.90
C VAL A 76 -8.07 9.89 -15.31
N ASP A 77 -8.63 11.00 -15.76
CA ASP A 77 -8.25 11.68 -16.97
C ASP A 77 -7.45 12.94 -16.63
N GLU A 78 -6.82 13.58 -17.61
CA GLU A 78 -5.91 14.74 -17.39
C GLU A 78 -6.52 15.88 -16.55
N LYS A 79 -7.84 15.98 -16.49
CA LYS A 79 -8.56 17.06 -15.81
C LYS A 79 -9.59 16.61 -14.79
N ASP A 80 -9.99 15.33 -14.81
CA ASP A 80 -11.09 14.85 -13.99
C ASP A 80 -10.79 13.51 -13.34
N VAL A 81 -11.28 13.36 -12.11
CA VAL A 81 -11.27 12.09 -11.36
C VAL A 81 -12.71 11.62 -11.24
N ASP A 82 -13.01 10.46 -11.79
CA ASP A 82 -14.31 9.76 -11.63
C ASP A 82 -14.12 8.55 -10.73
N ILE A 83 -14.64 8.61 -9.53
CA ILE A 83 -14.63 7.51 -8.57
C ILE A 83 -16.06 7.06 -8.35
N ARG A 84 -16.30 5.76 -8.54
CA ARG A 84 -17.59 5.10 -8.34
C ARG A 84 -17.46 4.04 -7.28
N LEU A 85 -18.15 4.23 -6.18
CA LEU A 85 -18.20 3.27 -5.08
C LEU A 85 -19.63 2.75 -4.96
N LYS A 86 -19.77 1.45 -4.88
CA LYS A 86 -21.06 0.81 -4.62
C LYS A 86 -20.95 -0.23 -3.54
N PHE A 87 -21.80 -0.11 -2.54
CA PHE A 87 -22.02 -1.13 -1.53
C PHE A 87 -23.19 -2.03 -1.94
N LYS A 88 -23.14 -3.29 -1.53
CA LYS A 88 -24.20 -4.26 -1.79
C LYS A 88 -25.55 -3.73 -1.30
N GLY A 89 -26.54 -3.71 -2.19
CA GLY A 89 -27.89 -3.27 -1.86
C GLY A 89 -28.05 -1.76 -1.60
N LYS A 90 -27.05 -0.94 -1.94
CA LYS A 90 -27.09 0.53 -1.86
C LYS A 90 -27.01 1.16 -3.25
N GLU A 91 -27.32 2.44 -3.34
CA GLU A 91 -27.10 3.21 -4.56
C GLU A 91 -25.63 3.47 -4.80
N GLU A 92 -25.26 3.71 -6.05
CA GLU A 92 -23.90 4.08 -6.42
C GLU A 92 -23.56 5.48 -5.91
N ILE A 93 -22.35 5.65 -5.39
CA ILE A 93 -21.81 6.91 -4.92
C ILE A 93 -20.78 7.39 -5.94
N LEU A 94 -21.01 8.56 -6.49
CA LEU A 94 -20.12 9.22 -7.45
C LEU A 94 -19.29 10.28 -6.72
N MET A 95 -17.98 10.29 -6.96
CA MET A 95 -17.05 11.21 -6.33
C MET A 95 -16.02 11.68 -7.35
N ASN A 96 -15.65 12.95 -7.25
CA ASN A 96 -14.57 13.55 -8.03
C ASN A 96 -13.33 13.92 -7.18
N ASN A 97 -13.40 13.63 -5.89
CA ASN A 97 -12.31 13.88 -4.96
C ASN A 97 -12.03 12.60 -4.15
N PRO A 98 -10.84 12.02 -4.28
CA PRO A 98 -10.45 10.81 -3.57
C PRO A 98 -10.42 10.93 -2.06
N MET A 99 -10.19 12.12 -1.51
CA MET A 99 -10.23 12.35 -0.07
C MET A 99 -11.61 12.09 0.54
N VAL A 100 -12.65 12.04 -0.29
CA VAL A 100 -14.00 11.72 0.15
C VAL A 100 -14.17 10.23 0.45
N LEU A 101 -13.30 9.36 -0.06
CA LEU A 101 -13.32 7.92 0.24
C LEU A 101 -13.23 7.63 1.74
N ASP A 102 -12.49 8.46 2.50
CA ASP A 102 -12.36 8.32 3.96
C ASP A 102 -13.70 8.40 4.71
N LYS A 103 -14.72 9.01 4.08
CA LYS A 103 -16.06 9.10 4.69
C LYS A 103 -16.88 7.84 4.51
N TYR A 104 -16.49 6.97 3.57
CA TYR A 104 -17.26 5.79 3.19
C TYR A 104 -16.55 4.48 3.49
N LEU A 105 -15.22 4.46 3.41
CA LEU A 105 -14.42 3.27 3.66
C LEU A 105 -13.84 3.29 5.07
N SER A 106 -13.73 2.11 5.67
CA SER A 106 -13.02 1.98 6.94
C SER A 106 -11.52 2.28 6.76
N SER A 107 -10.87 2.74 7.82
CA SER A 107 -9.41 2.95 7.80
C SER A 107 -8.66 1.65 7.44
N GLY A 108 -9.16 0.50 7.90
CA GLY A 108 -8.60 -0.81 7.54
C GLY A 108 -8.72 -1.13 6.06
N THR A 109 -9.87 -0.84 5.43
CA THR A 109 -10.06 -1.03 3.99
C THR A 109 -9.09 -0.17 3.18
N ILE A 110 -8.98 1.11 3.53
CA ILE A 110 -8.09 2.07 2.87
C ILE A 110 -6.63 1.64 2.97
N LYS A 111 -6.18 1.34 4.20
CA LYS A 111 -4.80 0.90 4.45
C LYS A 111 -4.52 -0.45 3.80
N GLY A 112 -5.49 -1.35 3.78
CA GLY A 112 -5.39 -2.63 3.09
C GLY A 112 -5.16 -2.45 1.60
N ILE A 113 -5.92 -1.59 0.94
CA ILE A 113 -5.69 -1.24 -0.47
C ILE A 113 -4.26 -0.74 -0.66
N SER A 114 -3.79 0.18 0.19
CA SER A 114 -2.44 0.73 0.12
C SER A 114 -1.35 -0.34 0.26
N VAL A 115 -1.44 -1.19 1.28
CA VAL A 115 -0.45 -2.24 1.55
C VAL A 115 -0.40 -3.24 0.41
N PHE A 116 -1.54 -3.76 -0.05
CA PHE A 116 -1.57 -4.74 -1.13
C PHE A 116 -1.10 -4.16 -2.46
N MET A 117 -1.40 -2.88 -2.74
CA MET A 117 -0.87 -2.23 -3.95
C MET A 117 0.65 -2.10 -3.90
N ASN A 118 1.22 -1.69 -2.77
CA ASN A 118 2.67 -1.64 -2.60
C ASN A 118 3.30 -3.04 -2.69
N ALA A 119 2.63 -4.08 -2.19
CA ALA A 119 3.06 -5.45 -2.35
C ALA A 119 3.11 -5.87 -3.83
N PHE A 120 2.10 -5.51 -4.64
CA PHE A 120 2.11 -5.81 -6.07
C PHE A 120 3.28 -5.15 -6.80
N PHE A 121 3.58 -3.88 -6.49
CA PHE A 121 4.76 -3.24 -7.05
C PHE A 121 6.06 -3.94 -6.62
N ALA A 122 6.15 -4.36 -5.36
CA ALA A 122 7.29 -5.14 -4.92
C ALA A 122 7.40 -6.46 -5.69
N PHE A 123 6.29 -7.15 -5.95
CA PHE A 123 6.28 -8.40 -6.73
C PHE A 123 6.70 -8.19 -8.18
N GLU A 124 6.27 -7.09 -8.82
CA GLU A 124 6.66 -6.79 -10.21
C GLU A 124 8.16 -6.57 -10.37
N ASP A 125 8.79 -5.92 -9.40
CA ASP A 125 10.20 -5.53 -9.47
C ASP A 125 11.16 -6.46 -8.70
N GLY A 126 10.66 -7.43 -7.95
CA GLY A 126 11.48 -8.19 -6.99
C GLY A 126 12.03 -7.31 -5.87
N GLY A 127 11.26 -6.28 -5.47
CA GLY A 127 11.67 -5.25 -4.53
C GLY A 127 11.39 -5.59 -3.08
N TYR A 128 11.49 -4.58 -2.23
CA TYR A 128 11.26 -4.70 -0.79
C TYR A 128 10.04 -3.90 -0.37
N LEU A 129 9.14 -4.53 0.37
CA LEU A 129 8.05 -3.85 1.06
C LEU A 129 8.40 -3.72 2.54
N ILE A 130 8.38 -2.51 3.06
CA ILE A 130 8.61 -2.24 4.48
C ILE A 130 7.31 -1.72 5.08
N VAL A 131 6.84 -2.38 6.14
CA VAL A 131 5.60 -2.04 6.84
C VAL A 131 5.88 -2.00 8.33
N ASP A 132 5.69 -0.84 8.94
CA ASP A 132 5.77 -0.71 10.38
C ASP A 132 4.41 -1.01 11.01
N GLU A 133 4.40 -1.77 12.12
CA GLU A 133 3.19 -2.18 12.81
C GLU A 133 2.13 -2.75 11.84
N VAL A 134 2.48 -3.84 11.14
CA VAL A 134 1.68 -4.42 10.06
C VAL A 134 0.25 -4.78 10.47
N GLU A 135 0.03 -5.07 11.76
CA GLU A 135 -1.28 -5.34 12.34
C GLU A 135 -2.12 -4.08 12.60
N ASN A 136 -1.53 -2.90 12.52
CA ASN A 136 -2.24 -1.68 12.82
C ASN A 136 -3.40 -1.47 11.84
N HIS A 137 -4.63 -1.55 12.37
CA HIS A 137 -5.89 -1.50 11.62
C HIS A 137 -6.27 -2.77 10.82
N PHE A 138 -5.49 -3.84 10.90
CA PHE A 138 -5.81 -5.10 10.24
C PHE A 138 -6.17 -6.20 11.25
N ASN A 139 -7.07 -7.06 10.82
CA ASN A 139 -7.25 -8.32 11.51
C ASN A 139 -6.11 -9.29 11.11
N ARG A 140 -5.93 -10.33 11.92
CA ARG A 140 -4.89 -11.35 11.73
C ARG A 140 -4.95 -12.00 10.35
N GLU A 141 -6.14 -12.19 9.79
CA GLU A 141 -6.33 -12.86 8.50
C GLU A 141 -5.75 -12.04 7.34
N ILE A 142 -5.93 -10.72 7.38
CA ILE A 142 -5.35 -9.80 6.37
C ILE A 142 -3.83 -9.86 6.41
N VAL A 143 -3.23 -9.78 7.60
CA VAL A 143 -1.77 -9.85 7.76
C VAL A 143 -1.22 -11.20 7.31
N SER A 144 -1.84 -12.30 7.75
CA SER A 144 -1.43 -13.65 7.35
C SER A 144 -1.55 -13.86 5.84
N THR A 145 -2.56 -13.27 5.20
CA THR A 145 -2.72 -13.35 3.74
C THR A 145 -1.63 -12.56 3.01
N LEU A 146 -1.29 -11.37 3.51
CA LEU A 146 -0.19 -10.58 2.98
C LEU A 146 1.13 -11.36 3.04
N ILE A 147 1.48 -11.91 4.21
CA ILE A 147 2.70 -12.71 4.41
C ILE A 147 2.70 -13.94 3.48
N ARG A 148 1.56 -14.61 3.35
CA ARG A 148 1.41 -15.78 2.46
C ARG A 148 1.71 -15.44 1.01
N PHE A 149 1.30 -14.27 0.53
CA PHE A 149 1.61 -13.84 -0.84
C PHE A 149 3.12 -13.68 -1.06
N PHE A 150 3.86 -13.17 -0.09
CA PHE A 150 5.32 -13.09 -0.17
C PHE A 150 6.01 -14.47 -0.15
N ARG A 151 5.40 -15.46 0.53
CA ARG A 151 5.91 -16.85 0.61
C ARG A 151 5.52 -17.71 -0.60
N ASP A 152 4.48 -17.34 -1.33
CA ASP A 152 3.99 -18.11 -2.49
C ASP A 152 4.77 -17.74 -3.75
N SER A 153 5.61 -18.66 -4.24
CA SER A 153 6.41 -18.48 -5.46
C SER A 153 5.58 -18.32 -6.74
N LYS A 154 4.29 -18.69 -6.72
CA LYS A 154 3.38 -18.45 -7.86
C LYS A 154 2.94 -16.98 -7.94
N VAL A 155 2.86 -16.31 -6.80
CA VAL A 155 2.53 -14.87 -6.68
C VAL A 155 3.82 -14.07 -6.74
N ASN A 156 4.78 -14.38 -5.87
CA ASN A 156 6.06 -13.70 -5.73
C ASN A 156 7.13 -14.30 -6.67
N LYS A 157 6.94 -14.14 -7.96
CA LYS A 157 7.82 -14.75 -8.98
C LYS A 157 9.21 -14.13 -9.04
N ASN A 158 9.33 -12.87 -8.67
CA ASN A 158 10.58 -12.10 -8.76
C ASN A 158 11.33 -12.01 -7.42
N GLY A 159 10.89 -12.76 -6.39
CA GLY A 159 11.59 -12.82 -5.12
C GLY A 159 11.53 -11.54 -4.28
N ALA A 160 10.40 -10.83 -4.33
CA ALA A 160 10.18 -9.69 -3.45
C ALA A 160 10.27 -10.08 -1.97
N VAL A 161 10.69 -9.15 -1.13
CA VAL A 161 10.88 -9.36 0.31
C VAL A 161 9.96 -8.41 1.08
N ILE A 162 9.31 -8.92 2.13
CA ILE A 162 8.63 -8.10 3.11
C ILE A 162 9.46 -7.98 4.39
N ILE A 163 9.58 -6.75 4.90
CA ILE A 163 10.18 -6.43 6.19
C ILE A 163 9.09 -5.74 7.00
N PHE A 164 8.75 -6.27 8.15
CA PHE A 164 7.68 -5.67 8.96
C PHE A 164 8.00 -5.77 10.45
N SER A 165 7.48 -4.81 11.22
CA SER A 165 7.36 -4.92 12.66
C SER A 165 5.96 -5.40 13.04
N THR A 166 5.83 -6.11 14.16
CA THR A 166 4.56 -6.59 14.68
C THR A 166 4.62 -6.86 16.18
N HIS A 167 3.50 -6.66 16.86
CA HIS A 167 3.29 -7.10 18.24
C HIS A 167 2.66 -8.50 18.33
N TYR A 168 2.27 -9.10 17.20
CA TYR A 168 1.72 -10.46 17.15
C TYR A 168 2.85 -11.48 17.01
N SER A 169 3.28 -12.08 18.14
CA SER A 169 4.33 -13.12 18.14
C SER A 169 3.96 -14.31 17.26
N GLU A 170 2.67 -14.64 17.12
CA GLU A 170 2.18 -15.77 16.33
C GLU A 170 2.33 -15.58 14.80
N LEU A 171 2.69 -14.40 14.34
CA LEU A 171 2.99 -14.15 12.92
C LEU A 171 4.43 -14.52 12.54
N LEU A 172 5.26 -14.83 13.53
CA LEU A 172 6.67 -15.13 13.35
C LEU A 172 6.96 -16.65 13.22
N ASP A 173 5.95 -17.48 13.46
CA ASP A 173 5.98 -18.95 13.30
C ASP A 173 5.53 -19.35 11.88
#